data_2832f47775f2b7836f818e8dc797210c
#
_entry.id   2832f47775f2b7836f818e8dc797210c
#
_cell.length_a   1.000
_cell.length_b   1.000
_cell.length_c   1.000
_cell.angle_alpha   90.00
_cell.angle_beta   90.00
_cell.angle_gamma   90.00
#
_symmetry.space_group_name_H-M   'P 1'
#
loop_
_entity.id
_entity.type
_entity.pdbx_description
1 polymer ?
#
loop_
_entity_poly.entity_id
_entity_poly.type
_entity_poly.pdbx_seq_one_letter_code
_entity_poly.pdbx_strand_id
1 'polypeptide(L)' 'MVRYYMAKPTGILYKIDGEYVYYFHNQAREWLLCHAHFQHEIENHPEYFIKVDNVTVA' A
#
# COMPACT_ATOMS: atom_id res chain seq x y z
N MET A 1 13.96 -2.25 -1.76
CA MET A 1 13.02 -3.10 -2.52
C MET A 1 11.60 -2.63 -2.29
N VAL A 2 10.85 -2.50 -3.36
CA VAL A 2 9.46 -2.02 -3.27
C VAL A 2 8.51 -3.20 -3.11
N ARG A 3 7.57 -3.07 -2.18
CA ARG A 3 6.55 -4.11 -1.94
C ARG A 3 5.17 -3.49 -2.07
N TYR A 4 4.24 -4.27 -2.59
CA TYR A 4 2.86 -3.80 -2.81
C TYR A 4 1.88 -4.64 -2.02
N TYR A 5 0.86 -3.97 -1.48
CA TYR A 5 -0.20 -4.61 -0.71
C TYR A 5 -1.56 -4.01 -1.09
N MET A 6 -2.59 -4.82 -0.92
CA MET A 6 -3.96 -4.34 -1.11
C MET A 6 -4.74 -4.55 0.19
N ALA A 7 -5.42 -3.51 0.63
CA ALA A 7 -6.27 -3.59 1.81
C ALA A 7 -7.61 -4.23 1.42
N LYS A 8 -7.94 -5.38 2.02
CA LYS A 8 -9.17 -6.09 1.72
C LYS A 8 -10.44 -5.26 1.93
N PRO A 9 -10.57 -4.58 3.08
CA PRO A 9 -11.83 -3.88 3.37
C PRO A 9 -12.15 -2.75 2.39
N THR A 10 -11.11 -2.10 1.85
CA THR A 10 -11.30 -0.90 1.03
C THR A 10 -10.88 -1.08 -0.41
N GLY A 11 -10.04 -2.09 -0.68
CA GLY A 11 -9.46 -2.27 -2.01
C GLY A 11 -8.36 -1.30 -2.36
N ILE A 12 -7.92 -0.50 -1.39
CA ILE A 12 -6.87 0.48 -1.62
C ILE A 12 -5.51 -0.20 -1.74
N LEU A 13 -4.73 0.21 -2.73
CA LEU A 13 -3.38 -0.30 -2.93
C LEU A 13 -2.38 0.51 -2.14
N TYR A 14 -1.40 -0.19 -1.57
CA TYR A 14 -0.33 0.42 -0.80
C TYR A 14 1.01 -0.02 -1.35
N LYS A 15 1.98 0.88 -1.30
CA LYS A 15 3.35 0.61 -1.73
C LYS A 15 4.30 0.95 -0.60
N ILE A 16 5.18 0.01 -0.24
CA ILE A 16 6.21 0.24 0.76
C ILE A 16 7.55 0.34 0.02
N ASP A 17 8.21 1.48 0.17
CA ASP A 17 9.50 1.74 -0.43
C ASP A 17 10.47 2.17 0.67
N GLY A 18 11.23 1.21 1.20
CA GLY A 18 12.10 1.46 2.33
C GLY A 18 11.33 1.82 3.58
N GLU A 19 11.49 3.06 4.03
CA GLU A 19 10.79 3.57 5.21
C GLU A 19 9.47 4.26 4.88
N TYR A 20 9.18 4.43 3.61
CA TYR A 20 8.03 5.21 3.19
C TYR A 20 6.91 4.31 2.72
N VAL A 21 5.69 4.66 3.11
CA VAL A 21 4.48 3.97 2.66
C VAL A 21 3.65 4.94 1.85
N TYR A 22 3.20 4.48 0.69
CA TYR A 22 2.35 5.27 -0.19
C TYR A 22 1.05 4.53 -0.41
N TYR A 23 -0.03 5.27 -0.64
CA TYR A 23 -1.29 4.68 -1.08
C TYR A 23 -1.65 5.26 -2.44
N PHE A 24 -2.36 4.46 -3.24
CA PHE A 24 -2.75 4.89 -4.55
C PHE A 24 -4.09 5.63 -4.49
N HIS A 25 -4.08 6.87 -4.89
CA HIS A 25 -5.28 7.70 -4.91
C HIS A 25 -5.95 7.57 -6.28
N ASN A 26 -7.10 6.92 -6.33
CA ASN A 26 -7.75 6.59 -7.59
C ASN A 26 -8.17 7.80 -8.41
N GLN A 27 -8.64 8.85 -7.76
CA GLN A 27 -9.08 10.06 -8.47
C GLN A 27 -7.91 10.83 -9.05
N ALA A 28 -6.84 10.96 -8.27
CA ALA A 28 -5.65 11.66 -8.71
C ALA A 28 -4.76 10.78 -9.60
N ARG A 29 -4.96 9.46 -9.55
CA ARG A 29 -4.15 8.48 -10.27
C ARG A 29 -2.68 8.60 -9.96
N GLU A 30 -2.37 8.77 -8.68
CA GLU A 30 -0.99 8.89 -8.24
C GLU A 30 -0.80 8.30 -6.85
N TRP A 31 0.45 7.99 -6.52
CA TRP A 31 0.81 7.51 -5.21
C TRP A 31 1.01 8.70 -4.28
N LEU A 32 0.35 8.67 -3.14
CA LEU A 32 0.46 9.72 -2.12
C LEU A 32 1.10 9.16 -0.86
N LEU A 33 1.92 9.99 -0.21
CA LEU A 33 2.62 9.58 1.00
C LEU A 33 1.63 9.36 2.14
N CYS A 34 1.79 8.22 2.80
CA CYS A 34 0.97 7.86 3.95
C CYS A 34 1.73 8.14 5.24
N HIS A 35 1.08 7.89 6.38
CA HIS A 35 1.72 8.07 7.69
C HIS A 35 2.91 7.14 7.86
N ALA A 36 3.92 7.63 8.58
CA ALA A 36 5.15 6.88 8.81
C ALA A 36 4.92 5.56 9.56
N HIS A 37 3.90 5.51 10.41
CA HIS A 37 3.62 4.30 11.20
C HIS A 37 2.77 3.28 10.47
N PHE A 38 2.30 3.58 9.29
CA PHE A 38 1.38 2.70 8.59
C PHE A 38 2.03 1.39 8.15
N GLN A 39 3.35 1.38 8.02
CA GLN A 39 4.08 0.16 7.69
C GLN A 39 3.84 -0.92 8.74
N HIS A 40 3.82 -0.55 10.02
CA HIS A 40 3.55 -1.50 11.09
C HIS A 40 2.14 -2.06 11.00
N GLU A 41 1.18 -1.22 10.63
CA GLU A 41 -0.20 -1.68 10.45
C GLU A 41 -0.29 -2.74 9.35
N ILE A 42 0.38 -2.50 8.23
CA ILE A 42 0.38 -3.46 7.12
C ILE A 42 1.04 -4.78 7.53
N GLU A 43 2.17 -4.71 8.20
CA GLU A 43 2.92 -5.91 8.57
C GLU A 43 2.26 -6.71 9.69
N ASN A 44 1.54 -6.03 10.60
CA ASN A 44 0.92 -6.66 11.75
C ASN A 44 -0.49 -7.18 11.47
N HIS A 45 -1.08 -6.84 10.33
CA HIS A 45 -2.43 -7.26 9.99
C HIS A 45 -2.48 -7.96 8.63
N PRO A 46 -1.81 -9.12 8.51
CA PRO A 46 -1.80 -9.85 7.23
C PRO A 46 -3.18 -10.30 6.78
N GLU A 47 -4.13 -10.37 7.70
CA GLU A 47 -5.50 -10.74 7.37
C GLU A 47 -6.26 -9.64 6.64
N TYR A 48 -5.77 -8.40 6.72
CA TYR A 48 -6.38 -7.26 6.04
C TYR A 48 -5.61 -6.80 4.83
N PHE A 49 -4.30 -7.08 4.79
CA PHE A 49 -3.43 -6.59 3.72
C PHE A 49 -2.84 -7.77 2.97
N ILE A 50 -3.24 -7.91 1.72
CA ILE A 50 -2.77 -9.00 0.88
C ILE A 50 -1.58 -8.50 0.07
N LYS A 51 -0.47 -9.24 0.12
CA LYS A 51 0.68 -8.93 -0.69
C LYS A 51 0.37 -9.21 -2.16
N VAL A 52 0.64 -8.25 -3.03
CA VAL A 52 0.49 -8.41 -4.47
C VAL A 52 1.84 -8.22 -5.15
N ASP A 53 2.11 -9.03 -6.15
CA ASP A 53 3.44 -9.08 -6.75
C ASP A 53 3.70 -7.90 -7.67
N ASN A 54 2.83 -7.65 -8.63
CA ASN A 54 2.99 -6.58 -9.58
C ASN A 54 1.74 -5.72 -9.61
N VAL A 55 1.94 -4.43 -9.43
CA VAL A 55 0.85 -3.47 -9.52
C VAL A 55 1.11 -2.59 -10.73
N THR A 56 0.28 -2.74 -11.73
CA THR A 56 0.31 -1.87 -12.89
C THR A 56 -0.86 -0.90 -12.75
N VAL A 57 -0.54 0.36 -12.49
CA VAL A 57 -1.54 1.40 -12.42
C VAL A 57 -1.33 2.31 -13.62
N ALA A 58 -2.34 2.38 -14.41
CA ALA A 58 -2.29 3.16 -15.64
C ALA A 58 -2.73 4.61 -15.39
#